data_23192532c5202427ffb37c986e7f6d9b
#
_entry.id   23192532c5202427ffb37c986e7f6d9b
#
_cell.length_a   1.000
_cell.length_b   1.000
_cell.length_c   1.000
_cell.angle_alpha   90.00
_cell.angle_beta   90.00
_cell.angle_gamma   90.00
#
_symmetry.space_group_name_H-M   'P 1'
#
loop_
_entity.id
_entity.type
_entity.pdbx_description
1 polymer ?
#
loop_
_entity_poly.entity_id
_entity_poly.type
_entity_poly.pdbx_seq_one_letter_code
_entity_poly.pdbx_strand_id
1 'polypeptide(L)'
;MVSAVWHRTTQEMKHSRAPSVILSALLLGAALIGTPPVASAHDGKRHDAVPPAVEASAPATADVTLYDESLFDQDGRRVKLVNDVIADRIVVMDFIYTTCTTVCPVASAIFQKVQADLGDRLGRDVVMISVSVDPGTDTPERLKAYARKFRAQPGWTFLTGGERVVDKVLEGLGAYSQDFTAHPNMTLIGDGRTGKWTRMYGFANPKHIVAQVDRLAAARNTALSAVTESQ
;
A
#
# COMPACT_ATOMS: atom_id res chain seq x y z
N MET A 1 -51.59 19.82 21.38
CA MET A 1 -51.81 21.20 20.88
C MET A 1 -50.49 21.92 20.95
N VAL A 2 -49.87 22.25 19.89
CA VAL A 2 -49.24 23.48 19.38
C VAL A 2 -48.41 23.11 18.15
N SER A 3 -48.96 23.54 17.02
CA SER A 3 -48.32 23.48 15.69
C SER A 3 -47.22 24.54 15.61
N ALA A 4 -46.06 24.19 15.02
CA ALA A 4 -45.07 25.16 14.57
C ALA A 4 -44.88 25.05 13.08
N VAL A 5 -45.17 26.18 12.42
CA VAL A 5 -45.25 26.45 10.99
C VAL A 5 -43.86 26.61 10.41
N TRP A 6 -43.61 25.95 9.27
CA TRP A 6 -42.40 26.12 8.43
C TRP A 6 -42.57 27.32 7.50
N HIS A 7 -41.73 28.33 7.62
CA HIS A 7 -41.59 29.38 6.62
C HIS A 7 -40.49 28.98 5.60
N ARG A 8 -40.93 28.81 4.37
CA ARG A 8 -40.10 28.72 3.17
C ARG A 8 -39.77 30.14 2.71
N THR A 9 -38.51 30.50 2.61
CA THR A 9 -38.05 31.70 1.89
C THR A 9 -37.39 31.28 0.58
N THR A 10 -38.10 31.53 -0.50
CA THR A 10 -37.62 31.49 -1.86
C THR A 10 -36.91 32.80 -2.15
N GLN A 11 -35.65 32.76 -2.57
CA GLN A 11 -34.91 33.94 -3.03
C GLN A 11 -34.71 33.82 -4.54
N GLU A 12 -35.35 34.74 -5.26
CA GLU A 12 -35.30 34.92 -6.72
C GLU A 12 -33.90 35.41 -7.16
N MET A 13 -33.34 34.78 -8.18
CA MET A 13 -32.17 35.27 -8.89
C MET A 13 -32.59 36.22 -10.02
N LYS A 14 -32.22 37.48 -9.88
CA LYS A 14 -32.37 38.55 -10.88
C LYS A 14 -31.29 38.44 -11.93
N HIS A 15 -31.70 38.19 -13.16
CA HIS A 15 -30.85 38.30 -14.37
C HIS A 15 -30.67 39.79 -14.73
N SER A 16 -29.42 40.23 -14.77
CA SER A 16 -29.02 41.52 -15.35
C SER A 16 -28.42 41.29 -16.72
N ARG A 17 -29.12 41.83 -17.75
CA ARG A 17 -28.63 41.95 -19.13
C ARG A 17 -27.94 43.31 -19.28
N ALA A 18 -26.73 43.34 -19.83
CA ALA A 18 -26.08 44.56 -20.31
C ALA A 18 -25.96 44.58 -21.84
N PRO A 19 -26.08 45.74 -22.48
CA PRO A 19 -26.20 45.83 -23.91
C PRO A 19 -24.85 45.98 -24.63
N SER A 20 -24.83 45.49 -25.86
CA SER A 20 -23.78 45.61 -26.87
C SER A 20 -23.62 47.06 -27.35
N VAL A 21 -22.41 47.54 -27.47
CA VAL A 21 -22.06 48.70 -28.27
C VAL A 21 -21.04 48.30 -29.33
N ILE A 22 -21.48 48.36 -30.58
CA ILE A 22 -20.66 48.21 -31.78
C ILE A 22 -20.07 49.59 -32.10
N LEU A 23 -18.76 49.68 -32.26
CA LEU A 23 -18.16 50.81 -32.92
C LEU A 23 -17.05 50.35 -33.88
N SER A 24 -17.36 50.45 -35.17
CA SER A 24 -16.42 50.21 -36.27
C SER A 24 -15.52 51.42 -36.47
N ALA A 25 -14.21 51.21 -36.58
CA ALA A 25 -13.31 52.18 -37.20
C ALA A 25 -12.29 51.43 -38.07
N LEU A 26 -12.43 51.58 -39.35
CA LEU A 26 -11.44 51.25 -40.38
C LEU A 26 -10.30 52.28 -40.32
N LEU A 27 -9.08 51.83 -40.24
CA LEU A 27 -7.89 52.58 -40.70
C LEU A 27 -6.93 51.61 -41.39
N LEU A 28 -6.73 51.88 -42.70
CA LEU A 28 -5.67 51.31 -43.53
C LEU A 28 -4.31 51.79 -42.99
N GLY A 29 -3.40 50.88 -42.76
CA GLY A 29 -1.99 51.15 -42.42
C GLY A 29 -1.11 50.06 -43.05
N ALA A 30 -0.17 50.49 -43.90
CA ALA A 30 0.68 49.72 -44.80
C ALA A 30 1.51 48.64 -44.09
N ALA A 31 1.65 47.50 -44.77
CA ALA A 31 2.45 46.34 -44.36
C ALA A 31 3.95 46.65 -44.37
N LEU A 32 4.60 46.43 -43.26
CA LEU A 32 6.02 46.05 -43.18
C LEU A 32 6.08 44.59 -42.78
N ILE A 33 6.44 43.74 -43.72
CA ILE A 33 6.66 42.31 -43.52
C ILE A 33 7.99 42.16 -42.77
N GLY A 34 7.91 42.27 -41.46
CA GLY A 34 8.99 41.81 -40.57
C GLY A 34 8.77 40.33 -40.26
N THR A 35 9.64 39.47 -40.75
CA THR A 35 9.66 38.04 -40.34
C THR A 35 9.85 37.98 -38.84
N PRO A 36 8.95 37.34 -38.07
CA PRO A 36 9.21 37.13 -36.65
C PRO A 36 10.40 36.18 -36.50
N PRO A 37 11.30 36.41 -35.53
CA PRO A 37 12.31 35.43 -35.18
C PRO A 37 11.57 34.16 -34.80
N VAL A 38 11.95 33.08 -35.44
CA VAL A 38 11.51 31.73 -35.04
C VAL A 38 12.03 31.54 -33.61
N ALA A 39 11.13 31.70 -32.63
CA ALA A 39 11.41 31.32 -31.27
C ALA A 39 11.76 29.81 -31.32
N SER A 40 13.02 29.51 -31.10
CA SER A 40 13.45 28.15 -30.88
C SER A 40 12.54 27.55 -29.81
N ALA A 41 11.74 26.60 -30.25
CA ALA A 41 10.93 25.80 -29.35
C ALA A 41 11.88 25.32 -28.22
N HIS A 42 11.48 25.60 -27.00
CA HIS A 42 12.06 25.00 -25.82
C HIS A 42 12.33 23.54 -26.11
N ASP A 43 13.61 23.21 -26.12
CA ASP A 43 14.06 21.82 -26.05
C ASP A 43 13.37 21.23 -24.83
N GLY A 44 12.28 20.52 -25.09
CA GLY A 44 11.51 19.81 -24.09
C GLY A 44 12.39 18.73 -23.50
N LYS A 45 13.20 19.10 -22.53
CA LYS A 45 13.76 18.12 -21.59
C LYS A 45 12.56 17.41 -21.02
N ARG A 46 12.32 16.23 -21.59
CA ARG A 46 11.40 15.27 -21.03
C ARG A 46 11.83 15.04 -19.57
N HIS A 47 11.05 15.55 -18.66
CA HIS A 47 11.11 15.15 -17.25
C HIS A 47 10.52 13.75 -17.09
N ASP A 48 10.79 12.87 -18.05
CA ASP A 48 10.35 11.47 -18.07
C ASP A 48 11.41 10.54 -17.45
N ALA A 49 12.39 11.08 -16.77
CA ALA A 49 13.17 10.26 -15.85
C ALA A 49 12.35 10.11 -14.57
N VAL A 50 11.35 9.22 -14.60
CA VAL A 50 10.92 8.53 -13.38
C VAL A 50 12.22 8.03 -12.75
N PRO A 51 12.56 8.44 -11.50
CA PRO A 51 13.76 7.92 -10.86
C PRO A 51 13.70 6.40 -10.99
N PRO A 52 14.81 5.73 -11.36
CA PRO A 52 14.80 4.28 -11.45
C PRO A 52 14.19 3.77 -10.15
N ALA A 53 13.08 3.03 -10.25
CA ALA A 53 12.48 2.39 -9.10
C ALA A 53 13.65 1.68 -8.41
N VAL A 54 13.90 2.00 -7.14
CA VAL A 54 14.95 1.33 -6.38
C VAL A 54 14.55 -0.13 -6.37
N GLU A 55 15.17 -0.91 -7.26
CA GLU A 55 14.91 -2.35 -7.35
C GLU A 55 15.16 -2.95 -5.98
N ALA A 56 14.28 -3.85 -5.57
CA ALA A 56 14.48 -4.54 -4.31
C ALA A 56 15.81 -5.29 -4.30
N SER A 57 16.43 -5.34 -3.13
CA SER A 57 17.57 -6.22 -2.90
C SER A 57 17.21 -7.67 -3.23
N ALA A 58 18.23 -8.47 -3.60
CA ALA A 58 18.04 -9.92 -3.68
C ALA A 58 17.51 -10.46 -2.33
N PRO A 59 16.68 -11.53 -2.35
CA PRO A 59 16.21 -12.15 -1.13
C PRO A 59 17.38 -12.61 -0.27
N ALA A 60 17.44 -12.15 0.98
CA ALA A 60 18.45 -12.58 1.95
C ALA A 60 17.77 -13.31 3.12
N THR A 61 18.43 -14.31 3.67
CA THR A 61 17.96 -14.98 4.92
C THR A 61 17.76 -13.92 6.00
N ALA A 62 16.67 -14.01 6.73
CA ALA A 62 16.34 -13.10 7.80
C ALA A 62 16.15 -13.87 9.12
N ASP A 63 16.85 -13.42 10.16
CA ASP A 63 16.53 -13.82 11.52
C ASP A 63 15.28 -13.04 11.96
N VAL A 64 14.24 -13.77 12.35
CA VAL A 64 12.96 -13.24 12.79
C VAL A 64 12.58 -13.88 14.10
N THR A 65 12.27 -13.06 15.09
CA THR A 65 11.65 -13.50 16.34
C THR A 65 10.16 -13.22 16.30
N LEU A 66 9.36 -14.26 16.27
CA LEU A 66 7.91 -14.14 16.28
C LEU A 66 7.40 -14.04 17.71
N TYR A 67 6.87 -12.88 18.07
CA TYR A 67 6.14 -12.68 19.32
C TYR A 67 4.64 -12.88 19.07
N ASP A 68 4.03 -13.84 19.78
CA ASP A 68 2.59 -14.12 19.66
C ASP A 68 1.75 -13.12 20.46
N GLU A 69 1.92 -11.85 20.10
CA GLU A 69 1.22 -10.75 20.75
C GLU A 69 -0.24 -10.62 20.26
N SER A 70 -1.09 -10.06 21.12
CA SER A 70 -2.47 -9.74 20.75
C SER A 70 -2.54 -8.40 20.02
N LEU A 71 -2.95 -8.44 18.79
CA LEU A 71 -3.17 -7.29 17.92
C LEU A 71 -4.66 -7.14 17.58
N PHE A 72 -5.00 -6.10 16.85
CA PHE A 72 -6.32 -5.91 16.25
C PHE A 72 -6.18 -5.95 14.72
N ASP A 73 -7.07 -6.69 14.07
CA ASP A 73 -7.17 -6.65 12.62
C ASP A 73 -7.99 -5.43 12.15
N GLN A 74 -8.08 -5.24 10.84
CA GLN A 74 -8.85 -4.15 10.23
C GLN A 74 -10.35 -4.20 10.51
N ASP A 75 -10.88 -5.30 11.01
CA ASP A 75 -12.28 -5.45 11.42
C ASP A 75 -12.48 -5.24 12.92
N GLY A 76 -11.43 -4.87 13.65
CA GLY A 76 -11.43 -4.65 15.09
C GLY A 76 -11.42 -5.94 15.91
N ARG A 77 -11.20 -7.10 15.28
CA ARG A 77 -11.11 -8.37 16.00
C ARG A 77 -9.74 -8.50 16.64
N ARG A 78 -9.71 -8.98 17.88
CA ARG A 78 -8.46 -9.31 18.56
C ARG A 78 -7.93 -10.62 17.99
N VAL A 79 -6.68 -10.62 17.54
CA VAL A 79 -6.00 -11.77 16.94
C VAL A 79 -4.61 -11.94 17.52
N LYS A 80 -4.15 -13.17 17.63
CA LYS A 80 -2.78 -13.53 17.96
C LYS A 80 -1.95 -13.62 16.70
N LEU A 81 -0.82 -12.89 16.64
CA LEU A 81 -0.02 -12.81 15.42
C LEU A 81 0.41 -14.22 14.93
N VAL A 82 0.94 -15.04 15.82
CA VAL A 82 1.47 -16.36 15.44
C VAL A 82 0.33 -17.36 15.30
N ASN A 83 -0.48 -17.52 16.34
CA ASN A 83 -1.44 -18.62 16.41
C ASN A 83 -2.64 -18.43 15.47
N ASP A 84 -3.14 -17.18 15.29
CA ASP A 84 -4.35 -16.93 14.49
C ASP A 84 -4.01 -16.47 13.07
N VAL A 85 -2.99 -15.61 12.92
CA VAL A 85 -2.73 -14.94 11.62
C VAL A 85 -1.68 -15.68 10.81
N ILE A 86 -0.54 -16.04 11.38
CA ILE A 86 0.53 -16.78 10.70
C ILE A 86 0.20 -18.29 10.66
N ALA A 87 0.04 -18.90 11.81
CA ALA A 87 -0.14 -20.34 11.97
C ALA A 87 0.88 -21.15 11.13
N ASP A 88 0.42 -22.19 10.43
CA ASP A 88 1.24 -23.04 9.56
C ASP A 88 1.35 -22.53 8.12
N ARG A 89 1.00 -21.26 7.85
CA ARG A 89 0.94 -20.73 6.49
C ARG A 89 2.26 -20.13 6.02
N ILE A 90 2.39 -19.98 4.72
CA ILE A 90 3.44 -19.14 4.13
C ILE A 90 2.96 -17.69 4.23
N VAL A 91 3.85 -16.81 4.60
CA VAL A 91 3.55 -15.41 4.91
C VAL A 91 4.26 -14.50 3.92
N VAL A 92 3.55 -13.49 3.43
CA VAL A 92 4.11 -12.32 2.74
C VAL A 92 3.72 -11.11 3.57
N MET A 93 4.69 -10.38 4.10
CA MET A 93 4.45 -9.29 5.05
C MET A 93 5.14 -8.00 4.63
N ASP A 94 4.43 -6.87 4.79
CA ASP A 94 4.99 -5.52 4.68
C ASP A 94 4.62 -4.65 5.89
N PHE A 95 5.18 -3.45 5.92
CA PHE A 95 5.05 -2.49 7.01
C PHE A 95 4.56 -1.18 6.44
N ILE A 96 3.47 -0.67 7.00
CA ILE A 96 2.76 0.50 6.47
C ILE A 96 2.36 1.48 7.57
N TYR A 97 2.03 2.69 7.18
CA TYR A 97 1.18 3.58 7.97
C TYR A 97 0.21 4.34 7.06
N THR A 98 -1.02 4.57 7.53
CA THR A 98 -2.12 5.01 6.65
C THR A 98 -1.97 6.45 6.17
N THR A 99 -1.17 7.27 6.85
CA THR A 99 -0.88 8.66 6.50
C THR A 99 0.29 8.81 5.52
N CYS A 100 0.98 7.73 5.18
CA CYS A 100 2.05 7.73 4.18
C CYS A 100 1.51 8.07 2.79
N THR A 101 2.13 9.05 2.13
CA THR A 101 1.71 9.50 0.79
C THR A 101 2.70 9.13 -0.32
N THR A 102 3.81 8.52 0.01
CA THR A 102 4.93 8.25 -0.92
C THR A 102 5.19 6.75 -1.11
N VAL A 103 5.85 6.11 -0.16
CA VAL A 103 6.35 4.72 -0.27
C VAL A 103 5.23 3.69 -0.09
N CYS A 104 4.42 3.82 0.96
CA CYS A 104 3.41 2.81 1.29
C CYS A 104 2.36 2.59 0.17
N PRO A 105 1.86 3.65 -0.54
CA PRO A 105 0.95 3.42 -1.66
C PRO A 105 1.57 2.57 -2.78
N VAL A 106 2.86 2.74 -3.05
CA VAL A 106 3.59 1.96 -4.07
C VAL A 106 3.76 0.51 -3.61
N ALA A 107 4.20 0.29 -2.37
CA ALA A 107 4.33 -1.04 -1.77
C ALA A 107 2.99 -1.79 -1.77
N SER A 108 1.91 -1.13 -1.33
CA SER A 108 0.57 -1.74 -1.31
C SER A 108 0.01 -2.02 -2.72
N ALA A 109 0.37 -1.22 -3.74
CA ALA A 109 0.03 -1.53 -5.13
C ALA A 109 0.80 -2.77 -5.65
N ILE A 110 2.03 -2.99 -5.19
CA ILE A 110 2.79 -4.23 -5.43
C ILE A 110 2.08 -5.41 -4.77
N PHE A 111 1.70 -5.27 -3.51
CA PHE A 111 0.96 -6.30 -2.76
C PHE A 111 -0.39 -6.64 -3.41
N GLN A 112 -1.10 -5.64 -3.96
CA GLN A 112 -2.31 -5.89 -4.74
C GLN A 112 -2.05 -6.80 -5.96
N LYS A 113 -0.90 -6.69 -6.62
CA LYS A 113 -0.51 -7.58 -7.71
C LYS A 113 -0.12 -8.97 -7.19
N VAL A 114 0.63 -9.04 -6.09
CA VAL A 114 0.96 -10.31 -5.42
C VAL A 114 -0.31 -11.07 -5.04
N GLN A 115 -1.30 -10.39 -4.46
CA GLN A 115 -2.61 -10.95 -4.16
C GLN A 115 -3.26 -11.59 -5.39
N ALA A 116 -3.26 -10.89 -6.53
CA ALA A 116 -3.84 -11.40 -7.77
C ALA A 116 -3.07 -12.62 -8.31
N ASP A 117 -1.74 -12.61 -8.23
CA ASP A 117 -0.89 -13.70 -8.70
C ASP A 117 -0.97 -14.94 -7.78
N LEU A 118 -1.28 -14.77 -6.49
CA LEU A 118 -1.51 -15.88 -5.55
C LEU A 118 -2.83 -16.61 -5.80
N GLY A 119 -3.86 -15.90 -6.29
CA GLY A 119 -5.17 -16.48 -6.57
C GLY A 119 -5.75 -17.23 -5.37
N ASP A 120 -6.25 -18.45 -5.59
CA ASP A 120 -6.92 -19.30 -4.58
C ASP A 120 -5.99 -19.76 -3.44
N ARG A 121 -4.68 -19.52 -3.53
CA ARG A 121 -3.73 -19.83 -2.45
C ARG A 121 -3.84 -18.82 -1.30
N LEU A 122 -4.26 -17.59 -1.62
CA LEU A 122 -4.42 -16.54 -0.62
C LEU A 122 -5.54 -16.90 0.36
N GLY A 123 -5.24 -16.81 1.65
CA GLY A 123 -6.15 -17.17 2.74
C GLY A 123 -6.20 -18.68 3.05
N ARG A 124 -5.69 -19.54 2.17
CA ARG A 124 -5.60 -20.98 2.37
C ARG A 124 -4.19 -21.39 2.80
N ASP A 125 -3.26 -21.35 1.88
CA ASP A 125 -1.87 -21.81 2.07
C ASP A 125 -0.91 -20.65 2.34
N VAL A 126 -1.29 -19.46 1.86
CA VAL A 126 -0.51 -18.23 1.94
C VAL A 126 -1.37 -17.14 2.58
N VAL A 127 -0.77 -16.35 3.46
CA VAL A 127 -1.40 -15.15 4.00
C VAL A 127 -0.54 -13.93 3.70
N MET A 128 -1.21 -12.82 3.44
CA MET A 128 -0.57 -11.52 3.35
C MET A 128 -0.88 -10.72 4.59
N ILE A 129 0.12 -10.02 5.12
CA ILE A 129 0.01 -9.25 6.36
C ILE A 129 0.63 -7.87 6.14
N SER A 130 -0.11 -6.82 6.45
CA SER A 130 0.42 -5.46 6.55
C SER A 130 0.38 -5.02 8.01
N VAL A 131 1.54 -4.78 8.62
CA VAL A 131 1.64 -4.34 10.02
C VAL A 131 1.79 -2.83 10.04
N SER A 132 0.94 -2.15 10.81
CA SER A 132 1.10 -0.71 11.03
C SER A 132 2.36 -0.42 11.84
N VAL A 133 3.12 0.60 11.44
CA VAL A 133 4.25 1.15 12.19
C VAL A 133 3.87 2.43 12.96
N ASP A 134 2.63 2.91 12.81
CA ASP A 134 2.07 4.09 13.52
C ASP A 134 0.77 3.70 14.25
N PRO A 135 0.83 2.84 15.27
CA PRO A 135 -0.35 2.36 15.98
C PRO A 135 -1.09 3.48 16.73
N GLY A 136 -0.43 4.60 17.00
CA GLY A 136 -1.07 5.79 17.60
C GLY A 136 -2.10 6.45 16.69
N THR A 137 -1.87 6.38 15.39
CA THR A 137 -2.75 6.95 14.36
C THR A 137 -3.62 5.89 13.68
N ASP A 138 -3.09 4.71 13.44
CA ASP A 138 -3.70 3.66 12.62
C ASP A 138 -4.68 2.80 13.42
N THR A 139 -5.92 3.28 13.55
CA THR A 139 -7.00 2.48 14.14
C THR A 139 -7.47 1.37 13.17
N PRO A 140 -8.18 0.34 13.65
CA PRO A 140 -8.80 -0.68 12.79
C PRO A 140 -9.63 -0.08 11.65
N GLU A 141 -10.41 0.97 11.92
CA GLU A 141 -11.25 1.63 10.92
C GLU A 141 -10.40 2.31 9.83
N ARG A 142 -9.28 2.92 10.20
CA ARG A 142 -8.34 3.52 9.24
C ARG A 142 -7.67 2.44 8.39
N LEU A 143 -7.22 1.35 9.02
CA LEU A 143 -6.67 0.20 8.30
C LEU A 143 -7.71 -0.44 7.37
N LYS A 144 -8.97 -0.54 7.79
CA LYS A 144 -10.07 -1.02 6.93
C LYS A 144 -10.31 -0.12 5.72
N ALA A 145 -10.24 1.20 5.90
CA ALA A 145 -10.36 2.15 4.81
C ALA A 145 -9.16 2.03 3.85
N TYR A 146 -7.95 1.84 4.39
CA TYR A 146 -6.73 1.62 3.62
C TYR A 146 -6.80 0.30 2.83
N ALA A 147 -7.17 -0.81 3.46
CA ALA A 147 -7.38 -2.11 2.83
C ALA A 147 -8.34 -2.03 1.63
N ARG A 148 -9.47 -1.33 1.78
CA ARG A 148 -10.43 -1.10 0.68
C ARG A 148 -9.82 -0.35 -0.49
N LYS A 149 -8.96 0.65 -0.25
CA LYS A 149 -8.27 1.42 -1.29
C LYS A 149 -7.44 0.51 -2.20
N PHE A 150 -6.82 -0.52 -1.65
CA PHE A 150 -6.03 -1.50 -2.38
C PHE A 150 -6.79 -2.79 -2.71
N ARG A 151 -8.12 -2.82 -2.52
CA ARG A 151 -8.98 -3.96 -2.83
C ARG A 151 -8.49 -5.25 -2.18
N ALA A 152 -8.04 -5.16 -0.93
CA ALA A 152 -7.58 -6.32 -0.18
C ALA A 152 -8.69 -7.38 -0.09
N GLN A 153 -8.32 -8.61 -0.43
CA GLN A 153 -9.21 -9.78 -0.40
C GLN A 153 -9.03 -10.55 0.92
N PRO A 154 -9.95 -11.46 1.26
CA PRO A 154 -9.76 -12.39 2.36
C PRO A 154 -8.40 -13.10 2.26
N GLY A 155 -7.65 -13.13 3.37
CA GLY A 155 -6.28 -13.62 3.40
C GLY A 155 -5.20 -12.52 3.36
N TRP A 156 -5.59 -11.27 3.10
CA TRP A 156 -4.72 -10.11 3.34
C TRP A 156 -5.22 -9.35 4.57
N THR A 157 -4.48 -9.43 5.66
CA THR A 157 -4.82 -8.90 6.98
C THR A 157 -3.96 -7.67 7.30
N PHE A 158 -4.59 -6.62 7.82
CA PHE A 158 -3.93 -5.41 8.28
C PHE A 158 -3.97 -5.37 9.81
N LEU A 159 -2.84 -5.16 10.46
CA LEU A 159 -2.70 -5.30 11.90
C LEU A 159 -2.25 -3.99 12.55
N THR A 160 -2.85 -3.71 13.72
CA THR A 160 -2.45 -2.63 14.62
C THR A 160 -2.64 -3.10 16.08
N GLY A 161 -2.35 -2.24 17.06
CA GLY A 161 -2.52 -2.59 18.46
C GLY A 161 -2.05 -1.49 19.40
N GLY A 162 -1.85 -1.82 20.67
CA GLY A 162 -1.20 -0.90 21.60
C GLY A 162 0.27 -0.69 21.21
N GLU A 163 0.75 0.55 21.31
CA GLU A 163 2.08 0.97 20.86
C GLU A 163 3.19 -0.01 21.30
N ARG A 164 3.33 -0.27 22.60
CA ARG A 164 4.34 -1.21 23.11
C ARG A 164 4.23 -2.64 22.59
N VAL A 165 3.02 -3.08 22.25
CA VAL A 165 2.77 -4.40 21.68
C VAL A 165 3.22 -4.45 20.23
N VAL A 166 2.88 -3.42 19.47
CA VAL A 166 3.30 -3.28 18.07
C VAL A 166 4.80 -3.11 17.97
N ASP A 167 5.42 -2.25 18.80
CA ASP A 167 6.87 -2.05 18.83
C ASP A 167 7.61 -3.38 19.05
N LYS A 168 7.19 -4.17 20.03
CA LYS A 168 7.78 -5.47 20.29
C LYS A 168 7.67 -6.42 19.07
N VAL A 169 6.53 -6.41 18.40
CA VAL A 169 6.34 -7.19 17.16
C VAL A 169 7.29 -6.69 16.08
N LEU A 170 7.37 -5.38 15.87
CA LEU A 170 8.25 -4.77 14.87
C LEU A 170 9.73 -5.03 15.16
N GLU A 171 10.16 -4.99 16.43
CA GLU A 171 11.51 -5.38 16.85
C GLU A 171 11.83 -6.81 16.44
N GLY A 172 10.95 -7.76 16.75
CA GLY A 172 11.14 -9.17 16.40
C GLY A 172 11.18 -9.42 14.88
N LEU A 173 10.45 -8.62 14.12
CA LEU A 173 10.42 -8.67 12.66
C LEU A 173 11.58 -7.87 12.01
N GLY A 174 12.34 -7.10 12.80
CA GLY A 174 13.40 -6.22 12.30
C GLY A 174 12.89 -5.02 11.50
N ALA A 175 11.70 -4.54 11.84
CA ALA A 175 11.01 -3.42 11.19
C ALA A 175 10.87 -2.20 12.10
N TYR A 176 11.25 -2.32 13.37
CA TYR A 176 11.14 -1.21 14.32
C TYR A 176 12.04 -0.04 13.95
N SER A 177 11.50 1.15 14.09
CA SER A 177 12.24 2.43 14.03
C SER A 177 11.63 3.39 15.05
N GLN A 178 12.48 4.08 15.82
CA GLN A 178 12.03 5.10 16.78
C GLN A 178 11.23 6.21 16.07
N ASP A 179 11.67 6.61 14.87
CA ASP A 179 10.89 7.43 13.94
C ASP A 179 10.22 6.47 12.93
N PHE A 180 8.91 6.27 13.09
CA PHE A 180 8.17 5.35 12.22
C PHE A 180 8.19 5.78 10.75
N THR A 181 8.42 7.08 10.45
CA THR A 181 8.54 7.56 9.06
C THR A 181 9.83 7.11 8.38
N ALA A 182 10.83 6.73 9.18
CA ALA A 182 12.13 6.21 8.73
C ALA A 182 12.21 4.67 8.75
N HIS A 183 11.06 3.97 9.00
CA HIS A 183 11.07 2.51 8.98
C HIS A 183 11.53 1.96 7.61
N PRO A 184 12.23 0.83 7.57
CA PRO A 184 12.73 0.29 6.31
C PRO A 184 11.58 -0.16 5.39
N ASN A 185 11.61 0.29 4.12
CA ASN A 185 10.74 -0.29 3.11
C ASN A 185 11.24 -1.70 2.80
N MET A 186 10.55 -2.70 3.31
CA MET A 186 10.93 -4.09 3.14
C MET A 186 9.73 -5.02 3.05
N THR A 187 9.95 -6.17 2.42
CA THR A 187 9.04 -7.31 2.40
C THR A 187 9.69 -8.48 3.12
N LEU A 188 8.99 -9.05 4.09
CA LEU A 188 9.33 -10.34 4.71
C LEU A 188 8.50 -11.45 4.06
N ILE A 189 9.15 -12.56 3.72
CA ILE A 189 8.50 -13.75 3.20
C ILE A 189 8.99 -14.93 4.02
N GLY A 190 8.07 -15.66 4.63
CA GLY A 190 8.45 -16.72 5.55
C GLY A 190 7.48 -17.88 5.60
N ASP A 191 7.89 -18.87 6.31
CA ASP A 191 7.14 -20.10 6.53
C ASP A 191 6.89 -20.28 8.03
N GLY A 192 5.62 -20.11 8.44
CA GLY A 192 5.22 -20.25 9.84
C GLY A 192 5.46 -21.65 10.43
N ARG A 193 5.48 -22.70 9.57
CA ARG A 193 5.76 -24.08 10.01
C ARG A 193 7.24 -24.33 10.27
N THR A 194 8.11 -23.85 9.37
CA THR A 194 9.55 -24.16 9.42
C THR A 194 10.39 -23.07 10.08
N GLY A 195 9.81 -21.89 10.29
CA GLY A 195 10.52 -20.72 10.82
C GLY A 195 11.57 -20.14 9.87
N LYS A 196 11.54 -20.49 8.59
CA LYS A 196 12.48 -19.94 7.58
C LYS A 196 11.93 -18.64 7.04
N TRP A 197 12.75 -17.59 7.10
CA TRP A 197 12.38 -16.26 6.65
C TRP A 197 13.41 -15.69 5.68
N THR A 198 12.93 -14.88 4.75
CA THR A 198 13.74 -14.05 3.84
C THR A 198 13.24 -12.61 3.88
N ARG A 199 14.17 -11.68 3.66
CA ARG A 199 13.90 -10.25 3.62
C ARG A 199 14.36 -9.67 2.29
N MET A 200 13.56 -8.75 1.76
CA MET A 200 13.87 -7.98 0.56
C MET A 200 13.64 -6.51 0.90
N TYR A 201 14.63 -5.66 0.65
CA TYR A 201 14.51 -4.20 0.85
C TYR A 201 14.16 -3.52 -0.46
N GLY A 202 13.40 -2.44 -0.40
CA GLY A 202 12.95 -1.68 -1.57
C GLY A 202 11.63 -2.22 -2.16
N PHE A 203 11.36 -1.84 -3.41
CA PHE A 203 10.14 -2.24 -4.11
C PHE A 203 10.33 -3.58 -4.84
N ALA A 204 9.99 -4.66 -4.17
CA ALA A 204 10.14 -6.00 -4.72
C ALA A 204 9.19 -6.22 -5.92
N ASN A 205 9.72 -6.83 -7.00
CA ASN A 205 8.87 -7.23 -8.11
C ASN A 205 7.87 -8.30 -7.64
N PRO A 206 6.56 -8.17 -7.92
CA PRO A 206 5.54 -9.14 -7.51
C PRO A 206 5.91 -10.59 -7.87
N LYS A 207 6.45 -10.81 -9.07
CA LYS A 207 6.87 -12.15 -9.51
C LYS A 207 7.99 -12.74 -8.66
N HIS A 208 8.91 -11.91 -8.15
CA HIS A 208 9.98 -12.37 -7.27
C HIS A 208 9.42 -12.76 -5.88
N ILE A 209 8.43 -12.02 -5.38
CA ILE A 209 7.71 -12.37 -4.14
C ILE A 209 7.03 -13.73 -4.30
N VAL A 210 6.24 -13.90 -5.38
CA VAL A 210 5.53 -15.17 -5.65
C VAL A 210 6.51 -16.32 -5.85
N ALA A 211 7.60 -16.12 -6.59
CA ALA A 211 8.64 -17.15 -6.75
C ALA A 211 9.27 -17.57 -5.41
N GLN A 212 9.39 -16.65 -4.45
CA GLN A 212 9.88 -17.00 -3.10
C GLN A 212 8.82 -17.82 -2.33
N VAL A 213 7.55 -17.48 -2.43
CA VAL A 213 6.44 -18.27 -1.90
C VAL A 213 6.47 -19.69 -2.49
N ASP A 214 6.68 -19.83 -3.79
CA ASP A 214 6.74 -21.14 -4.49
C ASP A 214 7.93 -21.98 -4.01
N ARG A 215 9.08 -21.36 -3.78
CA ARG A 215 10.25 -22.05 -3.20
C ARG A 215 9.97 -22.62 -1.80
N LEU A 216 9.30 -21.84 -0.94
CA LEU A 216 8.91 -22.31 0.40
C LEU A 216 7.89 -23.45 0.33
N ALA A 217 6.90 -23.34 -0.54
CA ALA A 217 5.90 -24.39 -0.76
C ALA A 217 6.55 -25.69 -1.27
N ALA A 218 7.46 -25.62 -2.25
CA ALA A 218 8.20 -26.76 -2.75
C ALA A 218 9.06 -27.44 -1.65
N ALA A 219 9.72 -26.64 -0.82
CA ALA A 219 10.52 -27.16 0.29
C ALA A 219 9.67 -27.92 1.32
N ARG A 220 8.44 -27.47 1.59
CA ARG A 220 7.48 -28.21 2.45
C ARG A 220 7.15 -29.58 1.86
N ASN A 221 6.86 -29.65 0.58
CA ASN A 221 6.48 -30.89 -0.10
C ASN A 221 7.63 -31.91 -0.08
N THR A 222 8.86 -31.47 -0.34
CA THR A 222 10.06 -32.32 -0.26
C THR A 222 10.27 -32.89 1.14
N ALA A 223 10.09 -32.06 2.18
CA ALA A 223 10.22 -32.51 3.56
C ALA A 223 9.15 -33.56 3.96
N LEU A 224 7.91 -33.39 3.47
CA LEU A 224 6.84 -34.35 3.73
C LEU A 224 7.10 -35.69 3.02
N SER A 225 7.57 -35.69 1.76
CA SER A 225 7.90 -36.91 1.02
C SER A 225 9.02 -37.70 1.72
N ALA A 226 10.06 -37.02 2.19
CA ALA A 226 11.17 -37.68 2.89
C ALA A 226 10.75 -38.37 4.20
N VAL A 227 9.78 -37.80 4.92
CA VAL A 227 9.23 -38.43 6.14
C VAL A 227 8.41 -39.68 5.80
N THR A 228 7.65 -39.65 4.70
CA THR A 228 6.80 -40.78 4.28
C THR A 228 7.65 -41.96 3.78
N GLU A 229 8.82 -41.73 3.16
CA GLU A 229 9.72 -42.78 2.67
C GLU A 229 10.55 -43.44 3.79
N SER A 230 10.61 -42.81 4.98
CA SER A 230 11.36 -43.32 6.13
C SER A 230 10.54 -44.15 7.13
N GLN A 231 9.27 -44.36 6.86
CA GLN A 231 8.34 -45.20 7.66
C GLN A 231 8.03 -46.53 6.96
#